data_deb8f32c701f99fff56e61c016706309
#
_entry.id   deb8f32c701f99fff56e61c016706309
#
_cell.length_a   1.000
_cell.length_b   1.000
_cell.length_c   1.000
_cell.angle_alpha   90.00
_cell.angle_beta   90.00
_cell.angle_gamma   90.00
#
_symmetry.space_group_name_H-M   'P 1'
#
loop_
_entity.id
_entity.type
_entity.pdbx_description
1 polymer ?
#
loop_
_entity_poly.entity_id
_entity_poly.type
_entity_poly.pdbx_seq_one_letter_code
_entity_poly.pdbx_strand_id
1 'polypeptide(L)'
;MCCACNIDWTAVSAIATLVMALATFITIRQNKKQLKELQRQWNEANRARLTFSIVVINGLYLLKITNCGTATAYNISIKLRGDLIDNHFSDSIKDWAQALESKPFCIEAGVSKHYDISPISDYENCCIHGKTYSGAQIDKWLEEHKGDKISITGKYCDRYDISEEFSIDDFFNRAMVVNNELVSAIDRLKKSVDSIAKSTEVIKTNTKPQSK
;
A
#
# COMPACT_ATOMS: atom_id res chain seq x y z
N MET A 1 -27.13 -18.71 -81.31
CA MET A 1 -25.66 -18.47 -81.17
C MET A 1 -25.38 -18.23 -79.71
N CYS A 2 -24.88 -19.27 -78.98
CA CYS A 2 -24.45 -19.13 -77.62
C CYS A 2 -22.99 -18.70 -77.62
N CYS A 3 -22.69 -17.45 -77.26
CA CYS A 3 -21.33 -17.04 -76.98
C CYS A 3 -20.87 -17.77 -75.71
N ALA A 4 -20.11 -18.83 -75.84
CA ALA A 4 -19.38 -19.45 -74.78
C ALA A 4 -18.31 -18.43 -74.34
N CYS A 5 -18.53 -17.72 -73.22
CA CYS A 5 -17.49 -16.93 -72.59
C CYS A 5 -16.37 -17.92 -72.18
N ASN A 6 -15.27 -17.95 -72.88
CA ASN A 6 -14.08 -18.69 -72.53
C ASN A 6 -13.46 -17.95 -71.29
N ILE A 7 -13.78 -18.40 -70.10
CA ILE A 7 -13.26 -17.83 -68.87
C ILE A 7 -11.78 -18.28 -68.77
N ASP A 8 -10.87 -17.34 -68.85
CA ASP A 8 -9.45 -17.60 -68.62
C ASP A 8 -9.21 -17.91 -67.16
N TRP A 9 -9.12 -19.20 -66.83
CA TRP A 9 -8.91 -19.69 -65.48
C TRP A 9 -7.55 -19.23 -64.87
N THR A 10 -6.57 -18.92 -65.70
CA THR A 10 -5.30 -18.36 -65.26
C THR A 10 -5.45 -16.96 -64.77
N ALA A 11 -6.23 -16.13 -65.41
CA ALA A 11 -6.53 -14.77 -64.93
C ALA A 11 -7.33 -14.78 -63.62
N VAL A 12 -8.32 -15.68 -63.50
CA VAL A 12 -9.10 -15.84 -62.25
C VAL A 12 -8.18 -16.28 -61.10
N SER A 13 -7.30 -17.24 -61.33
CA SER A 13 -6.34 -17.70 -60.32
C SER A 13 -5.38 -16.59 -59.89
N ALA A 14 -4.87 -15.80 -60.83
CA ALA A 14 -3.97 -14.69 -60.52
C ALA A 14 -4.66 -13.62 -59.65
N ILE A 15 -5.92 -13.27 -59.98
CA ILE A 15 -6.71 -12.33 -59.16
C ILE A 15 -6.97 -12.86 -57.75
N ALA A 16 -7.34 -14.16 -57.65
CA ALA A 16 -7.56 -14.78 -56.35
C ALA A 16 -6.29 -14.77 -55.48
N THR A 17 -5.14 -15.02 -56.07
CA THR A 17 -3.85 -14.97 -55.38
C THR A 17 -3.53 -13.55 -54.91
N LEU A 18 -3.79 -12.53 -55.71
CA LEU A 18 -3.59 -11.14 -55.33
C LEU A 18 -4.50 -10.75 -54.17
N VAL A 19 -5.78 -11.14 -54.22
CA VAL A 19 -6.71 -10.86 -53.12
C VAL A 19 -6.29 -11.55 -51.83
N MET A 20 -5.84 -12.79 -51.89
CA MET A 20 -5.31 -13.51 -50.73
C MET A 20 -4.04 -12.85 -50.16
N ALA A 21 -3.15 -12.39 -51.01
CA ALA A 21 -1.95 -11.67 -50.57
C ALA A 21 -2.28 -10.36 -49.85
N LEU A 22 -3.24 -9.59 -50.40
CA LEU A 22 -3.74 -8.37 -49.75
C LEU A 22 -4.43 -8.64 -48.40
N ALA A 23 -5.30 -9.67 -48.36
CA ALA A 23 -5.96 -10.07 -47.12
C ALA A 23 -4.94 -10.51 -46.05
N THR A 24 -3.93 -11.27 -46.43
CA THR A 24 -2.85 -11.68 -45.55
C THR A 24 -2.06 -10.49 -45.04
N PHE A 25 -1.75 -9.52 -45.87
CA PHE A 25 -1.05 -8.29 -45.44
C PHE A 25 -1.86 -7.48 -44.45
N ILE A 26 -3.17 -7.32 -44.66
CA ILE A 26 -4.08 -6.64 -43.72
C ILE A 26 -4.12 -7.39 -42.40
N THR A 27 -4.25 -8.72 -42.42
CA THR A 27 -4.24 -9.57 -41.22
C THR A 27 -2.97 -9.43 -40.42
N ILE A 28 -1.80 -9.44 -41.06
CA ILE A 28 -0.50 -9.25 -40.39
C ILE A 28 -0.45 -7.88 -39.70
N ARG A 29 -0.96 -6.84 -40.38
CA ARG A 29 -0.98 -5.49 -39.80
C ARG A 29 -1.91 -5.38 -38.59
N GLN A 30 -3.07 -6.06 -38.63
CA GLN A 30 -4.00 -6.13 -37.50
C GLN A 30 -3.39 -6.91 -36.33
N ASN A 31 -2.78 -8.07 -36.62
CA ASN A 31 -2.11 -8.90 -35.60
C ASN A 31 -0.98 -8.14 -34.88
N LYS A 32 -0.19 -7.35 -35.59
CA LYS A 32 0.85 -6.51 -34.98
C LYS A 32 0.25 -5.49 -33.99
N LYS A 33 -0.89 -4.89 -34.31
CA LYS A 33 -1.57 -3.97 -33.39
C LYS A 33 -2.10 -4.70 -32.16
N GLN A 34 -2.72 -5.87 -32.35
CA GLN A 34 -3.22 -6.70 -31.26
C GLN A 34 -2.10 -7.17 -30.32
N LEU A 35 -0.96 -7.63 -30.87
CA LEU A 35 0.20 -8.03 -30.10
C LEU A 35 0.76 -6.88 -29.25
N LYS A 36 0.84 -5.68 -29.82
CA LYS A 36 1.28 -4.49 -29.08
C LYS A 36 0.32 -4.15 -27.94
N GLU A 37 -0.97 -4.26 -28.17
CA GLU A 37 -1.98 -3.99 -27.13
C GLU A 37 -1.96 -5.08 -26.05
N LEU A 38 -1.85 -6.36 -26.41
CA LEU A 38 -1.69 -7.45 -25.46
C LEU A 38 -0.43 -7.28 -24.61
N GLN A 39 0.68 -6.89 -25.24
CA GLN A 39 1.92 -6.61 -24.51
C GLN A 39 1.76 -5.44 -23.53
N ARG A 40 1.03 -4.38 -23.92
CA ARG A 40 0.70 -3.27 -23.05
C ARG A 40 -0.13 -3.74 -21.85
N GLN A 41 -1.20 -4.50 -22.11
CA GLN A 41 -2.06 -5.05 -21.06
C GLN A 41 -1.30 -5.99 -20.12
N TRP A 42 -0.45 -6.83 -20.66
CA TRP A 42 0.40 -7.73 -19.88
C TRP A 42 1.35 -6.94 -18.96
N ASN A 43 2.00 -5.91 -19.50
CA ASN A 43 2.89 -5.05 -18.71
C ASN A 43 2.12 -4.30 -17.61
N GLU A 44 0.90 -3.83 -17.90
CA GLU A 44 0.05 -3.18 -16.89
C GLU A 44 -0.45 -4.15 -15.81
N ALA A 45 -0.81 -5.37 -16.18
CA ALA A 45 -1.23 -6.41 -15.25
C ALA A 45 -0.08 -6.89 -14.35
N ASN A 46 1.14 -6.94 -14.89
CA ASN A 46 2.32 -7.46 -14.23
C ASN A 46 3.28 -6.34 -13.73
N ARG A 47 2.75 -5.18 -13.40
CA ARG A 47 3.57 -4.10 -12.85
C ARG A 47 3.60 -4.09 -11.33
N ALA A 48 4.64 -3.48 -10.78
CA ALA A 48 4.65 -3.07 -9.39
C ALA A 48 3.61 -1.96 -9.16
N ARG A 49 2.99 -1.95 -7.99
CA ARG A 49 2.06 -0.89 -7.54
C ARG A 49 2.32 -0.59 -6.09
N LEU A 50 2.84 0.59 -5.82
CA LEU A 50 3.04 1.04 -4.45
C LEU A 50 1.77 1.71 -3.94
N THR A 51 1.41 1.37 -2.72
CA THR A 51 0.37 2.04 -1.93
C THR A 51 0.97 2.51 -0.62
N PHE A 52 0.53 3.66 -0.19
CA PHE A 52 0.98 4.31 1.04
C PHE A 52 -0.20 4.37 2.00
N SER A 53 0.05 4.07 3.25
CA SER A 53 -0.95 4.20 4.30
C SER A 53 -0.28 4.45 5.63
N ILE A 54 -0.98 5.13 6.51
CA ILE A 54 -0.57 5.30 7.88
C ILE A 54 -1.29 4.23 8.70
N VAL A 55 -0.53 3.51 9.51
CA VAL A 55 -1.04 2.46 10.40
C VAL A 55 -0.51 2.69 11.81
N VAL A 56 -1.28 2.30 12.81
CA VAL A 56 -0.84 2.37 14.20
C VAL A 56 -0.61 0.94 14.69
N ILE A 57 0.63 0.68 15.14
CA ILE A 57 1.02 -0.62 15.69
C ILE A 57 1.69 -0.35 17.03
N ASN A 58 1.14 -0.92 18.11
CA ASN A 58 1.65 -0.75 19.47
C ASN A 58 1.79 0.73 19.91
N GLY A 59 0.88 1.60 19.47
CA GLY A 59 0.92 3.02 19.77
C GLY A 59 1.87 3.86 18.90
N LEU A 60 2.62 3.23 18.01
CA LEU A 60 3.48 3.92 17.05
C LEU A 60 2.77 4.18 15.74
N TYR A 61 2.91 5.39 15.21
CA TYR A 61 2.43 5.74 13.88
C TYR A 61 3.48 5.35 12.84
N LEU A 62 3.08 4.49 11.94
CA LEU A 62 3.99 3.96 10.93
C LEU A 62 3.50 4.31 9.53
N LEU A 63 4.36 4.89 8.73
CA LEU A 63 4.17 4.94 7.28
C LEU A 63 4.40 3.54 6.73
N LYS A 64 3.32 2.92 6.27
CA LYS A 64 3.35 1.62 5.62
C LYS A 64 3.39 1.81 4.11
N ILE A 65 4.43 1.28 3.49
CA ILE A 65 4.59 1.24 2.04
C ILE A 65 4.43 -0.20 1.60
N THR A 66 3.40 -0.47 0.80
CA THR A 66 3.08 -1.83 0.34
C THR A 66 3.17 -1.91 -1.17
N ASN A 67 3.83 -2.93 -1.68
CA ASN A 67 3.75 -3.25 -3.09
C ASN A 67 2.58 -4.21 -3.33
N CYS A 68 1.44 -3.67 -3.74
CA CYS A 68 0.23 -4.42 -4.10
C CYS A 68 0.27 -4.99 -5.52
N GLY A 69 1.34 -4.75 -6.27
CA GLY A 69 1.52 -5.27 -7.61
C GLY A 69 2.05 -6.70 -7.63
N THR A 70 2.19 -7.24 -8.83
CA THR A 70 2.68 -8.60 -9.08
C THR A 70 4.18 -8.67 -9.35
N ALA A 71 4.82 -7.54 -9.65
CA ALA A 71 6.26 -7.43 -9.86
C ALA A 71 6.93 -6.69 -8.71
N THR A 72 8.23 -6.91 -8.53
CA THR A 72 9.06 -6.16 -7.58
C THR A 72 9.13 -4.69 -7.98
N ALA A 73 8.88 -3.79 -7.04
CA ALA A 73 9.18 -2.37 -7.19
C ALA A 73 10.66 -2.13 -6.86
N TYR A 74 11.41 -1.63 -7.81
CA TYR A 74 12.85 -1.34 -7.66
C TYR A 74 13.12 0.16 -7.87
N ASN A 75 14.30 0.61 -7.49
CA ASN A 75 14.73 2.01 -7.54
C ASN A 75 13.69 2.96 -6.93
N ILE A 76 13.13 2.57 -5.78
CA ILE A 76 12.16 3.39 -5.07
C ILE A 76 12.94 4.50 -4.38
N SER A 77 12.66 5.73 -4.76
CA SER A 77 13.16 6.94 -4.11
C SER A 77 11.96 7.77 -3.66
N ILE A 78 11.90 8.10 -2.37
CA ILE A 78 10.76 8.76 -1.75
C ILE A 78 11.25 10.02 -1.04
N LYS A 79 10.56 11.12 -1.31
CA LYS A 79 10.76 12.39 -0.65
C LYS A 79 9.54 12.72 0.19
N LEU A 80 9.76 12.87 1.47
CA LEU A 80 8.76 13.30 2.43
C LEU A 80 8.92 14.79 2.70
N ARG A 81 7.84 15.54 2.59
CA ARG A 81 7.79 16.99 2.83
C ARG A 81 6.50 17.37 3.52
N GLY A 82 6.48 18.52 4.15
CA GLY A 82 5.28 19.12 4.72
C GLY A 82 5.51 19.66 6.12
N ASP A 83 4.58 20.50 6.56
CA ASP A 83 4.68 21.23 7.81
C ASP A 83 4.88 20.32 9.03
N LEU A 84 4.24 19.14 9.02
CA LEU A 84 4.41 18.13 10.07
C LEU A 84 5.85 17.62 10.17
N ILE A 85 6.51 17.36 9.03
CA ILE A 85 7.89 16.84 9.01
C ILE A 85 8.86 17.92 9.42
N ASP A 86 8.68 19.12 8.86
CA ASP A 86 9.65 20.20 9.03
C ASP A 86 9.61 20.76 10.45
N ASN A 87 8.41 20.83 11.07
CA ASN A 87 8.20 21.52 12.35
C ASN A 87 8.04 20.57 13.55
N HIS A 88 7.55 19.34 13.34
CA HIS A 88 7.08 18.50 14.45
C HIS A 88 7.76 17.13 14.56
N PHE A 89 8.54 16.73 13.58
CA PHE A 89 9.25 15.45 13.64
C PHE A 89 10.64 15.60 14.27
N SER A 90 11.05 14.54 14.95
CA SER A 90 12.39 14.48 15.53
C SER A 90 13.48 14.45 14.45
N ASP A 91 14.69 14.86 14.80
CA ASP A 91 15.82 14.82 13.86
C ASP A 91 16.09 13.39 13.34
N SER A 92 15.87 12.38 14.18
CA SER A 92 15.97 10.98 13.76
C SER A 92 15.00 10.63 12.63
N ILE A 93 13.77 11.16 12.64
CA ILE A 93 12.79 10.94 11.57
C ILE A 93 13.21 11.69 10.31
N LYS A 94 13.72 12.90 10.44
CA LYS A 94 14.27 13.68 9.32
C LYS A 94 15.44 12.98 8.65
N ASP A 95 16.33 12.38 9.43
CA ASP A 95 17.48 11.64 8.92
C ASP A 95 17.08 10.42 8.08
N TRP A 96 16.15 9.58 8.55
CA TRP A 96 15.73 8.46 7.75
C TRP A 96 14.86 8.89 6.56
N ALA A 97 14.06 9.97 6.67
CA ALA A 97 13.32 10.53 5.54
C ALA A 97 14.28 10.99 4.43
N GLN A 98 15.39 11.63 4.79
CA GLN A 98 16.45 11.98 3.86
C GLN A 98 17.15 10.73 3.27
N ALA A 99 17.29 9.68 4.05
CA ALA A 99 17.85 8.42 3.57
C ALA A 99 16.95 7.76 2.52
N LEU A 100 15.63 7.83 2.64
CA LEU A 100 14.67 7.32 1.63
C LEU A 100 14.76 8.08 0.30
N GLU A 101 15.12 9.35 0.32
CA GLU A 101 15.37 10.15 -0.88
C GLU A 101 16.71 9.78 -1.54
N SER A 102 17.76 9.63 -0.74
CA SER A 102 19.14 9.49 -1.23
C SER A 102 19.57 8.05 -1.52
N LYS A 103 18.92 7.06 -0.91
CA LYS A 103 19.28 5.63 -1.04
C LYS A 103 18.11 4.84 -1.61
N PRO A 104 18.04 4.65 -2.93
CA PRO A 104 16.99 3.86 -3.54
C PRO A 104 16.93 2.44 -2.95
N PHE A 105 15.71 1.92 -2.79
CA PHE A 105 15.46 0.60 -2.23
C PHE A 105 14.47 -0.19 -3.10
N CYS A 106 14.18 -1.43 -2.72
CA CYS A 106 13.21 -2.26 -3.40
C CYS A 106 12.19 -2.85 -2.43
N ILE A 107 11.00 -3.18 -2.95
CA ILE A 107 9.93 -3.90 -2.26
C ILE A 107 9.41 -4.99 -3.18
N GLU A 108 9.49 -6.22 -2.74
CA GLU A 108 8.96 -7.38 -3.48
C GLU A 108 7.43 -7.33 -3.55
N ALA A 109 6.85 -8.06 -4.48
CA ALA A 109 5.40 -8.18 -4.63
C ALA A 109 4.77 -8.71 -3.34
N GLY A 110 3.70 -8.05 -2.88
CA GLY A 110 2.98 -8.41 -1.65
C GLY A 110 3.68 -8.04 -0.34
N VAL A 111 4.90 -7.48 -0.39
CA VAL A 111 5.67 -7.11 0.81
C VAL A 111 5.35 -5.67 1.21
N SER A 112 5.37 -5.42 2.53
CA SER A 112 5.24 -4.09 3.12
C SER A 112 6.49 -3.71 3.92
N LYS A 113 6.88 -2.45 3.86
CA LYS A 113 7.86 -1.83 4.77
C LYS A 113 7.17 -0.81 5.65
N HIS A 114 7.64 -0.69 6.87
CA HIS A 114 7.10 0.22 7.88
C HIS A 114 8.20 1.16 8.33
N TYR A 115 7.88 2.45 8.40
CA TYR A 115 8.79 3.51 8.84
C TYR A 115 8.09 4.30 9.93
N ASP A 116 8.77 4.45 11.07
CA ASP A 116 8.22 5.20 12.19
C ASP A 116 8.12 6.70 11.82
N ILE A 117 6.90 7.21 11.90
CA ILE A 117 6.57 8.62 11.70
C ILE A 117 5.81 9.16 12.91
N SER A 118 6.05 8.57 14.09
CA SER A 118 5.34 8.97 15.30
C SER A 118 5.78 10.38 15.73
N PRO A 119 4.96 11.41 15.50
CA PRO A 119 5.17 12.71 16.14
C PRO A 119 4.88 12.59 17.64
N ILE A 120 4.18 11.53 18.04
CA ILE A 120 3.61 11.29 19.35
C ILE A 120 4.03 9.91 19.83
N SER A 121 4.89 9.80 20.82
CA SER A 121 5.47 8.53 21.27
C SER A 121 4.66 7.81 22.36
N ASP A 122 3.69 8.46 23.03
CA ASP A 122 2.95 7.84 24.12
C ASP A 122 1.56 8.47 24.31
N TYR A 123 0.50 7.65 24.34
CA TYR A 123 -0.91 8.13 24.37
C TYR A 123 -1.29 8.76 25.72
N GLU A 124 -0.60 8.38 26.81
CA GLU A 124 -0.82 8.99 28.13
C GLU A 124 0.16 10.14 28.41
N ASN A 125 1.36 10.11 27.80
CA ASN A 125 2.38 11.14 27.93
C ASN A 125 3.05 11.38 26.58
N CYS A 126 2.36 12.09 25.70
CA CYS A 126 2.88 12.45 24.40
C CYS A 126 4.10 13.37 24.50
N CYS A 127 5.22 12.97 23.93
CA CYS A 127 6.40 13.82 23.81
C CYS A 127 6.54 14.37 22.40
N ILE A 128 6.21 15.64 22.21
CA ILE A 128 6.50 16.38 20.98
C ILE A 128 7.67 17.31 21.28
N HIS A 129 8.74 17.23 20.52
CA HIS A 129 9.97 18.00 20.73
C HIS A 129 10.54 17.91 22.16
N GLY A 130 10.47 16.74 22.78
CA GLY A 130 10.95 16.53 24.15
C GLY A 130 10.07 17.15 25.24
N LYS A 131 8.87 17.64 24.92
CA LYS A 131 7.87 18.10 25.88
C LYS A 131 6.75 17.07 26.01
N THR A 132 6.40 16.74 27.24
CA THR A 132 5.28 15.84 27.55
C THR A 132 3.98 16.59 27.57
N TYR A 133 2.97 16.09 26.88
CA TYR A 133 1.63 16.69 26.79
C TYR A 133 0.60 15.78 27.44
N SER A 134 -0.35 16.36 28.17
CA SER A 134 -1.54 15.65 28.64
C SER A 134 -2.57 15.49 27.52
N GLY A 135 -3.56 14.59 27.69
CA GLY A 135 -4.60 14.36 26.69
C GLY A 135 -5.28 15.65 26.20
N ALA A 136 -5.66 16.55 27.13
CA ALA A 136 -6.28 17.83 26.75
C ALA A 136 -5.33 18.76 25.96
N GLN A 137 -4.04 18.68 26.20
CA GLN A 137 -3.04 19.44 25.46
C GLN A 137 -2.81 18.83 24.06
N ILE A 138 -2.96 17.53 23.93
CA ILE A 138 -2.89 16.83 22.64
C ILE A 138 -4.06 17.25 21.77
N ASP A 139 -5.28 17.22 22.29
CA ASP A 139 -6.48 17.65 21.56
C ASP A 139 -6.36 19.10 21.07
N LYS A 140 -5.84 19.99 21.92
CA LYS A 140 -5.58 21.37 21.52
C LYS A 140 -4.51 21.46 20.44
N TRP A 141 -3.42 20.69 20.56
CA TRP A 141 -2.35 20.67 19.57
C TRP A 141 -2.86 20.17 18.21
N LEU A 142 -3.73 19.15 18.22
CA LEU A 142 -4.36 18.63 17.03
C LEU A 142 -5.25 19.64 16.32
N GLU A 143 -6.05 20.36 17.10
CA GLU A 143 -6.93 21.42 16.56
C GLU A 143 -6.09 22.56 15.93
N GLU A 144 -4.96 22.92 16.56
CA GLU A 144 -4.04 23.93 16.05
C GLU A 144 -3.34 23.51 14.75
N HIS A 145 -3.14 22.18 14.52
CA HIS A 145 -2.41 21.64 13.37
C HIS A 145 -3.32 20.88 12.38
N LYS A 146 -4.62 21.07 12.47
CA LYS A 146 -5.63 20.36 11.67
C LYS A 146 -5.47 20.50 10.15
N GLY A 147 -4.74 21.51 9.68
CA GLY A 147 -4.44 21.73 8.27
C GLY A 147 -3.10 21.19 7.81
N ASP A 148 -2.26 20.73 8.74
CA ASP A 148 -0.91 20.31 8.43
C ASP A 148 -0.90 18.99 7.66
N LYS A 149 -0.02 18.89 6.69
CA LYS A 149 0.01 17.77 5.75
C LYS A 149 1.41 17.18 5.63
N ILE A 150 1.43 15.92 5.25
CA ILE A 150 2.63 15.23 4.75
C ILE A 150 2.40 14.91 3.29
N SER A 151 3.27 15.41 2.43
CA SER A 151 3.31 15.02 1.02
C SER A 151 4.42 14.00 0.79
N ILE A 152 4.07 12.94 0.08
CA ILE A 152 4.98 11.87 -0.33
C ILE A 152 5.11 11.97 -1.84
N THR A 153 6.30 12.33 -2.30
CA THR A 153 6.61 12.39 -3.73
C THR A 153 7.80 11.50 -4.04
N GLY A 154 7.93 11.08 -5.28
CA GLY A 154 9.06 10.25 -5.66
C GLY A 154 8.86 9.47 -6.94
N LYS A 155 9.68 8.43 -7.13
CA LYS A 155 9.63 7.56 -8.30
C LYS A 155 9.95 6.12 -7.92
N TYR A 156 9.47 5.19 -8.75
CA TYR A 156 9.86 3.78 -8.68
C TYR A 156 9.88 3.16 -10.07
N CYS A 157 10.67 2.12 -10.24
CA CYS A 157 10.88 1.45 -11.52
C CYS A 157 11.28 2.43 -12.65
N ASP A 158 11.97 3.53 -12.29
CA ASP A 158 12.50 4.61 -13.16
C ASP A 158 11.45 5.36 -13.99
N ARG A 159 10.18 5.02 -13.90
CA ARG A 159 9.12 5.58 -14.77
C ARG A 159 7.79 5.89 -14.09
N TYR A 160 7.55 5.40 -12.89
CA TYR A 160 6.29 5.64 -12.19
C TYR A 160 6.48 6.69 -11.12
N ASP A 161 5.68 7.73 -11.18
CA ASP A 161 5.69 8.80 -10.19
C ASP A 161 4.86 8.39 -8.96
N ILE A 162 5.31 8.86 -7.80
CA ILE A 162 4.61 8.77 -6.52
C ILE A 162 4.15 10.18 -6.17
N SER A 163 2.88 10.32 -5.84
CA SER A 163 2.29 11.58 -5.36
C SER A 163 1.12 11.25 -4.45
N GLU A 164 1.35 11.29 -3.14
CA GLU A 164 0.36 11.03 -2.10
C GLU A 164 0.41 12.15 -1.08
N GLU A 165 -0.72 12.46 -0.47
CA GLU A 165 -0.84 13.48 0.55
C GLU A 165 -1.68 12.93 1.71
N PHE A 166 -1.21 13.13 2.94
CA PHE A 166 -1.88 12.74 4.17
C PHE A 166 -2.06 13.96 5.05
N SER A 167 -3.27 14.17 5.53
CA SER A 167 -3.56 15.17 6.56
C SER A 167 -3.36 14.60 7.96
N ILE A 168 -3.23 15.46 8.94
CA ILE A 168 -3.17 15.03 10.35
C ILE A 168 -4.43 14.27 10.76
N ASP A 169 -5.59 14.63 10.22
CA ASP A 169 -6.86 13.96 10.48
C ASP A 169 -6.86 12.50 10.03
N ASP A 170 -6.12 12.17 8.95
CA ASP A 170 -5.95 10.79 8.48
C ASP A 170 -5.19 9.93 9.49
N PHE A 171 -4.26 10.52 10.24
CA PHE A 171 -3.53 9.84 11.31
C PHE A 171 -4.46 9.45 12.45
N PHE A 172 -5.30 10.39 12.89
CA PHE A 172 -6.13 10.21 14.08
C PHE A 172 -7.37 9.35 13.84
N ASN A 173 -8.07 9.56 12.74
CA ASN A 173 -9.23 8.75 12.40
C ASN A 173 -8.87 7.26 12.23
N ARG A 174 -7.70 6.96 11.69
CA ARG A 174 -7.23 5.57 11.56
C ARG A 174 -6.70 5.01 12.87
N ALA A 175 -6.07 5.82 13.70
CA ALA A 175 -5.61 5.41 15.03
C ALA A 175 -6.76 5.03 15.96
N MET A 176 -7.86 5.78 15.94
CA MET A 176 -9.04 5.47 16.74
C MET A 176 -9.68 4.13 16.35
N VAL A 177 -9.74 3.80 15.06
CA VAL A 177 -10.29 2.52 14.59
C VAL A 177 -9.42 1.35 15.02
N VAL A 178 -8.10 1.45 14.91
CA VAL A 178 -7.16 0.37 15.29
C VAL A 178 -7.11 0.20 16.81
N ASN A 179 -7.14 1.28 17.57
CA ASN A 179 -7.20 1.21 19.05
C ASN A 179 -8.48 0.54 19.55
N ASN A 180 -9.63 0.78 18.92
CA ASN A 180 -10.87 0.10 19.29
C ASN A 180 -10.83 -1.41 19.05
N GLU A 181 -10.19 -1.86 17.99
CA GLU A 181 -9.99 -3.30 17.74
C GLU A 181 -9.00 -3.92 18.74
N LEU A 182 -7.88 -3.25 19.01
CA LEU A 182 -6.87 -3.70 19.97
C LEU A 182 -7.45 -3.74 21.39
N VAL A 183 -8.13 -2.69 21.82
CA VAL A 183 -8.80 -2.62 23.12
C VAL A 183 -9.85 -3.72 23.24
N SER A 184 -10.66 -3.96 22.19
CA SER A 184 -11.65 -5.03 22.19
C SER A 184 -11.00 -6.42 22.24
N ALA A 185 -9.83 -6.62 21.61
CA ALA A 185 -9.08 -7.86 21.65
C ALA A 185 -8.43 -8.09 23.03
N ILE A 186 -7.89 -7.06 23.66
CA ILE A 186 -7.36 -7.10 25.03
C ILE A 186 -8.46 -7.40 26.03
N ASP A 187 -9.64 -6.79 25.91
CA ASP A 187 -10.80 -7.07 26.78
C ASP A 187 -11.30 -8.53 26.62
N ARG A 188 -11.28 -9.07 25.41
CA ARG A 188 -11.59 -10.50 25.16
C ARG A 188 -10.58 -11.42 25.82
N LEU A 189 -9.28 -11.10 25.68
CA LEU A 189 -8.20 -11.85 26.32
C LEU A 189 -8.32 -11.80 27.84
N LYS A 190 -8.57 -10.64 28.42
CA LYS A 190 -8.78 -10.46 29.88
C LYS A 190 -9.95 -11.31 30.37
N LYS A 191 -11.09 -11.27 29.69
CA LYS A 191 -12.26 -12.13 30.02
C LYS A 191 -11.94 -13.61 29.94
N SER A 192 -11.14 -14.03 28.96
CA SER A 192 -10.73 -15.42 28.83
C SER A 192 -9.79 -15.86 29.95
N VAL A 193 -8.84 -15.02 30.34
CA VAL A 193 -7.93 -15.26 31.48
C VAL A 193 -8.70 -15.34 32.79
N ASP A 194 -9.66 -14.43 33.04
CA ASP A 194 -10.51 -14.45 34.23
C ASP A 194 -11.36 -15.72 34.28
N SER A 195 -11.86 -16.21 33.15
CA SER A 195 -12.61 -17.45 33.06
C SER A 195 -11.74 -18.66 33.39
N ILE A 196 -10.51 -18.72 32.88
CA ILE A 196 -9.53 -19.79 33.19
C ILE A 196 -9.16 -19.75 34.66
N ALA A 197 -8.92 -18.58 35.25
CA ALA A 197 -8.60 -18.43 36.67
C ALA A 197 -9.75 -18.97 37.56
N LYS A 198 -11.00 -18.63 37.28
CA LYS A 198 -12.18 -19.14 37.97
C LYS A 198 -12.31 -20.67 37.85
N SER A 199 -12.09 -21.23 36.67
CA SER A 199 -12.14 -22.66 36.43
C SER A 199 -11.06 -23.43 37.23
N THR A 200 -9.87 -22.82 37.34
CA THR A 200 -8.74 -23.38 38.08
C THR A 200 -9.01 -23.36 39.60
N GLU A 201 -9.71 -22.34 40.11
CA GLU A 201 -10.09 -22.25 41.53
C GLU A 201 -11.14 -23.29 41.91
N VAL A 202 -12.12 -23.54 41.03
CA VAL A 202 -13.10 -24.61 41.21
C VAL A 202 -12.44 -26.00 41.24
N ILE A 203 -11.46 -26.25 40.40
CA ILE A 203 -10.69 -27.49 40.37
C ILE A 203 -9.93 -27.68 41.70
N LYS A 204 -9.27 -26.62 42.22
CA LYS A 204 -8.51 -26.61 43.48
C LYS A 204 -9.42 -26.89 44.68
N THR A 205 -10.66 -26.37 44.69
CA THR A 205 -11.62 -26.65 45.77
C THR A 205 -12.15 -28.07 45.75
N ASN A 206 -12.32 -28.65 44.57
CA ASN A 206 -12.82 -30.04 44.40
C ASN A 206 -11.73 -31.12 44.63
N THR A 207 -10.45 -30.75 44.60
CA THR A 207 -9.32 -31.69 44.80
C THR A 207 -8.74 -31.67 46.22
N LYS A 208 -9.33 -30.93 47.19
CA LYS A 208 -8.94 -31.05 48.60
C LYS A 208 -9.32 -32.42 49.13
N PRO A 209 -8.37 -33.26 49.57
CA PRO A 209 -8.69 -34.54 50.14
C PRO A 209 -9.55 -34.32 51.41
N GLN A 210 -10.69 -35.00 51.48
CA GLN A 210 -11.47 -35.10 52.71
C GLN A 210 -10.58 -35.82 53.74
N SER A 211 -9.99 -35.07 54.65
CA SER A 211 -9.31 -35.62 55.82
C SER A 211 -10.38 -36.33 56.70
N LYS A 212 -10.34 -37.63 56.75
CA LYS A 212 -11.00 -38.41 57.79
C LYS A 212 -10.26 -38.29 59.11
#